data_d9bf371335aef91aae1347b14750ec47
#
_entry.id   d9bf371335aef91aae1347b14750ec47
#
_cell.length_a   1.000
_cell.length_b   1.000
_cell.length_c   1.000
_cell.angle_alpha   90.00
_cell.angle_beta   90.00
_cell.angle_gamma   90.00
#
_symmetry.space_group_name_H-M   'P 1'
#
loop_
_entity.id
_entity.type
_entity.pdbx_description
1 polymer ?
#
loop_
_entity_poly.entity_id
_entity_poly.type
_entity_poly.pdbx_seq_one_letter_code
_entity_poly.pdbx_strand_id
1 'polypeptide(L)'
;MKADSVAQEECDVVVPSARIAEYVKAAKKIASAHGIRVEPCGHCGDGNIHTEMLRGPEMSDQEWKEATHASLVELYALSKELGGQLSGEHGIGNGRLEFLEEFAGPRMIALYKAIKLAFDDKLILNPGKVIEYNK
;
A
#
# COMPACT_ATOMS: atom_id res chain seq x y z
N MET A 1 9.08 -10.52 18.12
CA MET A 1 9.36 -10.24 16.71
C MET A 1 10.35 -9.08 16.57
N LYS A 2 11.58 -9.16 17.04
CA LYS A 2 12.54 -8.03 16.94
C LYS A 2 13.98 -8.46 16.65
N ALA A 3 14.24 -9.72 16.37
CA ALA A 3 15.62 -10.19 16.38
C ALA A 3 16.40 -9.98 15.07
N ASP A 4 15.73 -9.89 13.91
CA ASP A 4 16.43 -10.09 12.63
C ASP A 4 16.15 -9.05 11.53
N SER A 5 15.33 -8.01 11.76
CA SER A 5 15.07 -6.98 10.74
C SER A 5 15.51 -5.60 11.17
N VAL A 6 16.25 -4.91 10.31
CA VAL A 6 16.78 -3.54 10.53
C VAL A 6 15.79 -2.47 10.08
N ALA A 7 14.91 -2.79 9.10
CA ALA A 7 13.90 -1.89 8.58
C ALA A 7 12.61 -2.66 8.28
N GLN A 8 11.51 -1.93 8.33
CA GLN A 8 10.16 -2.43 8.05
C GLN A 8 9.45 -1.47 7.12
N GLU A 9 8.63 -2.01 6.23
CA GLU A 9 7.67 -1.29 5.39
C GLU A 9 6.35 -2.06 5.42
N GLU A 10 5.23 -1.37 5.35
CA GLU A 10 3.91 -1.99 5.46
C GLU A 10 3.06 -1.72 4.23
N CYS A 11 2.36 -2.74 3.77
CA CYS A 11 1.29 -2.63 2.78
C CYS A 11 -0.05 -2.88 3.48
N ASP A 12 -0.84 -1.82 3.68
CA ASP A 12 -2.18 -1.86 4.23
C ASP A 12 -3.19 -1.93 3.10
N VAL A 13 -3.88 -3.04 2.95
CA VAL A 13 -4.93 -3.22 1.93
C VAL A 13 -6.20 -3.80 2.55
N VAL A 14 -7.32 -3.68 1.86
CA VAL A 14 -8.50 -4.47 2.16
C VAL A 14 -8.87 -5.32 0.94
N VAL A 15 -9.23 -6.57 1.16
CA VAL A 15 -9.79 -7.47 0.14
C VAL A 15 -11.10 -8.07 0.67
N PRO A 16 -12.01 -8.55 -0.20
CA PRO A 16 -13.18 -9.30 0.26
C PRO A 16 -12.76 -10.42 1.21
N SER A 17 -13.43 -10.56 2.36
CA SER A 17 -13.02 -11.49 3.43
C SER A 17 -12.82 -12.93 2.94
N ALA A 18 -13.60 -13.37 1.95
CA ALA A 18 -13.47 -14.68 1.31
C ALA A 18 -12.15 -14.84 0.51
N ARG A 19 -11.47 -13.74 0.18
CA ARG A 19 -10.22 -13.71 -0.61
C ARG A 19 -8.96 -13.51 0.24
N ILE A 20 -9.10 -13.36 1.57
CA ILE A 20 -7.96 -13.15 2.49
C ILE A 20 -6.90 -14.25 2.33
N ALA A 21 -7.29 -15.52 2.36
CA ALA A 21 -6.35 -16.63 2.27
C ALA A 21 -5.59 -16.65 0.93
N GLU A 22 -6.24 -16.26 -0.15
CA GLU A 22 -5.65 -16.14 -1.48
C GLU A 22 -4.65 -14.99 -1.52
N TYR A 23 -5.04 -13.81 -1.03
CA TYR A 23 -4.15 -12.66 -0.93
C TYR A 23 -2.89 -12.99 -0.11
N VAL A 24 -3.04 -13.52 1.11
CA VAL A 24 -1.92 -13.86 1.99
C VAL A 24 -0.95 -14.85 1.34
N LYS A 25 -1.47 -15.87 0.66
CA LYS A 25 -0.64 -16.86 -0.05
C LYS A 25 0.14 -16.24 -1.22
N ALA A 26 -0.52 -15.37 -1.98
CA ALA A 26 0.11 -14.69 -3.10
C ALA A 26 1.11 -13.63 -2.63
N ALA A 27 0.79 -12.84 -1.60
CA ALA A 27 1.68 -11.84 -1.01
C ALA A 27 3.01 -12.43 -0.55
N LYS A 28 2.99 -13.59 0.09
CA LYS A 28 4.21 -14.31 0.47
C LYS A 28 5.07 -14.71 -0.73
N LYS A 29 4.45 -15.09 -1.84
CA LYS A 29 5.18 -15.43 -3.08
C LYS A 29 5.78 -14.21 -3.74
N ILE A 30 5.02 -13.11 -3.83
CA ILE A 30 5.48 -11.83 -4.38
C ILE A 30 6.70 -11.36 -3.60
N ALA A 31 6.59 -11.22 -2.29
CA ALA A 31 7.69 -10.76 -1.46
C ALA A 31 8.94 -11.66 -1.57
N SER A 32 8.75 -12.98 -1.57
CA SER A 32 9.85 -13.94 -1.74
C SER A 32 10.56 -13.80 -3.08
N ALA A 33 9.84 -13.46 -4.16
CA ALA A 33 10.43 -13.23 -5.48
C ALA A 33 11.36 -11.99 -5.49
N HIS A 34 11.12 -11.02 -4.60
CA HIS A 34 11.96 -9.84 -4.40
C HIS A 34 12.96 -9.99 -3.23
N GLY A 35 13.12 -11.18 -2.68
CA GLY A 35 14.05 -11.44 -1.58
C GLY A 35 13.61 -10.86 -0.22
N ILE A 36 12.34 -10.52 -0.07
CA ILE A 36 11.75 -9.97 1.15
C ILE A 36 10.95 -11.04 1.89
N ARG A 37 11.05 -11.04 3.21
CA ARG A 37 10.14 -11.78 4.08
C ARG A 37 8.93 -10.91 4.42
N VAL A 38 7.75 -11.49 4.46
CA VAL A 38 6.54 -10.80 4.92
C VAL A 38 5.82 -11.56 6.03
N GLU A 39 5.22 -10.80 6.94
CA GLU A 39 4.38 -11.30 8.02
C GLU A 39 3.00 -10.63 7.93
N PRO A 40 2.04 -11.24 7.20
CA PRO A 40 0.70 -10.71 7.11
C PRO A 40 -0.05 -10.88 8.44
N CYS A 41 -0.67 -9.80 8.90
CA CYS A 41 -1.63 -9.79 10.00
C CYS A 41 -2.82 -8.91 9.63
N GLY A 42 -3.84 -8.78 10.48
CA GLY A 42 -4.95 -7.87 10.20
C GLY A 42 -6.29 -8.31 10.77
N HIS A 43 -7.35 -7.78 10.19
CA HIS A 43 -8.71 -7.87 10.67
C HIS A 43 -9.55 -8.76 9.75
N CYS A 44 -9.67 -10.06 10.08
CA CYS A 44 -10.35 -11.04 9.21
C CYS A 44 -11.84 -10.75 8.99
N GLY A 45 -12.48 -9.97 9.88
CA GLY A 45 -13.91 -9.66 9.81
C GLY A 45 -14.26 -8.72 8.66
N ASP A 46 -13.39 -7.76 8.36
CA ASP A 46 -13.59 -6.73 7.34
C ASP A 46 -12.66 -6.85 6.12
N GLY A 47 -11.70 -7.77 6.19
CA GLY A 47 -10.79 -8.03 5.08
C GLY A 47 -9.54 -7.14 5.04
N ASN A 48 -9.30 -6.32 6.07
CA ASN A 48 -8.12 -5.49 6.18
C ASN A 48 -6.88 -6.34 6.50
N ILE A 49 -5.84 -6.19 5.69
CA ILE A 49 -4.61 -6.97 5.81
C ILE A 49 -3.41 -6.03 5.79
N HIS A 50 -2.62 -6.10 6.87
CA HIS A 50 -1.32 -5.49 6.99
C HIS A 50 -0.26 -6.50 6.55
N THR A 51 0.45 -6.19 5.50
CA THR A 51 1.56 -7.02 5.01
C THR A 51 2.86 -6.37 5.43
N GLU A 52 3.36 -6.75 6.60
CA GLU A 52 4.64 -6.29 7.13
C GLU A 52 5.78 -6.86 6.30
N MET A 53 6.54 -6.01 5.63
CA MET A 53 7.74 -6.37 4.88
C MET A 53 8.96 -6.20 5.78
N LEU A 54 9.80 -7.23 5.85
CA LEU A 54 10.95 -7.29 6.74
C LEU A 54 12.24 -7.36 5.92
N ARG A 55 13.12 -6.39 6.16
CA ARG A 55 14.43 -6.34 5.53
C ARG A 55 15.34 -7.44 6.07
N GLY A 56 15.98 -8.18 5.17
CA GLY A 56 17.04 -9.13 5.52
C GLY A 56 18.30 -8.41 5.99
N PRO A 57 19.11 -9.03 6.88
CA PRO A 57 20.29 -8.39 7.47
C PRO A 57 21.39 -8.05 6.46
N GLU A 58 21.48 -8.79 5.36
CA GLU A 58 22.49 -8.62 4.32
C GLU A 58 22.07 -7.66 3.19
N MET A 59 20.82 -7.18 3.22
CA MET A 59 20.27 -6.32 2.17
C MET A 59 20.70 -4.86 2.37
N SER A 60 21.28 -4.23 1.35
CA SER A 60 21.63 -2.81 1.36
C SER A 60 20.39 -1.91 1.35
N ASP A 61 20.54 -0.63 1.68
CA ASP A 61 19.42 0.34 1.65
C ASP A 61 18.82 0.48 0.26
N GLN A 62 19.64 0.43 -0.78
CA GLN A 62 19.19 0.54 -2.17
C GLN A 62 18.40 -0.71 -2.59
N GLU A 63 18.92 -1.91 -2.32
CA GLU A 63 18.21 -3.17 -2.60
C GLU A 63 16.89 -3.24 -1.84
N TRP A 64 16.88 -2.82 -0.58
CA TRP A 64 15.66 -2.74 0.23
C TRP A 64 14.61 -1.83 -0.41
N LYS A 65 15.00 -0.62 -0.80
CA LYS A 65 14.10 0.36 -1.44
C LYS A 65 13.52 -0.16 -2.76
N GLU A 66 14.34 -0.77 -3.59
CA GLU A 66 13.90 -1.33 -4.88
C GLU A 66 12.97 -2.53 -4.68
N ALA A 67 13.33 -3.44 -3.79
CA ALA A 67 12.56 -4.64 -3.52
C ALA A 67 11.20 -4.32 -2.85
N THR A 68 11.15 -3.37 -1.91
CA THR A 68 9.89 -2.94 -1.31
C THR A 68 8.99 -2.23 -2.30
N HIS A 69 9.53 -1.34 -3.12
CA HIS A 69 8.76 -0.66 -4.17
C HIS A 69 8.16 -1.67 -5.15
N ALA A 70 8.96 -2.59 -5.69
CA ALA A 70 8.49 -3.63 -6.59
C ALA A 70 7.40 -4.51 -5.94
N SER A 71 7.61 -4.90 -4.69
CA SER A 71 6.60 -5.68 -3.93
C SER A 71 5.30 -4.90 -3.73
N LEU A 72 5.36 -3.61 -3.41
CA LEU A 72 4.17 -2.76 -3.25
C LEU A 72 3.37 -2.64 -4.55
N VAL A 73 4.02 -2.44 -5.69
CA VAL A 73 3.36 -2.41 -7.01
C VAL A 73 2.54 -3.69 -7.23
N GLU A 74 3.16 -4.87 -7.01
CA GLU A 74 2.49 -6.14 -7.23
C GLU A 74 1.41 -6.44 -6.18
N LEU A 75 1.62 -6.07 -4.90
CA LEU A 75 0.64 -6.26 -3.84
C LEU A 75 -0.62 -5.40 -4.05
N TYR A 76 -0.46 -4.17 -4.50
CA TYR A 76 -1.60 -3.32 -4.85
C TYR A 76 -2.33 -3.80 -6.10
N ALA A 77 -1.60 -4.24 -7.12
CA ALA A 77 -2.20 -4.85 -8.30
C ALA A 77 -3.01 -6.12 -7.93
N LEU A 78 -2.47 -6.97 -7.07
CA LEU A 78 -3.16 -8.14 -6.53
C LEU A 78 -4.42 -7.75 -5.76
N SER A 79 -4.34 -6.74 -4.87
CA SER A 79 -5.52 -6.26 -4.14
C SER A 79 -6.62 -5.82 -5.09
N LYS A 80 -6.27 -5.05 -6.12
CA LYS A 80 -7.21 -4.60 -7.15
C LYS A 80 -7.84 -5.77 -7.92
N GLU A 81 -7.04 -6.75 -8.33
CA GLU A 81 -7.51 -7.96 -9.02
C GLU A 81 -8.51 -8.76 -8.17
N LEU A 82 -8.27 -8.82 -6.87
CA LEU A 82 -9.15 -9.50 -5.92
C LEU A 82 -10.42 -8.70 -5.58
N GLY A 83 -10.58 -7.48 -6.12
CA GLY A 83 -11.72 -6.60 -5.85
C GLY A 83 -11.57 -5.80 -4.55
N GLY A 84 -10.34 -5.61 -4.10
CA GLY A 84 -9.97 -4.90 -2.89
C GLY A 84 -9.74 -3.40 -3.06
N GLN A 85 -9.09 -2.78 -2.06
CA GLN A 85 -8.75 -1.37 -2.03
C GLN A 85 -7.27 -1.16 -1.67
N LEU A 86 -6.74 0.00 -2.07
CA LEU A 86 -5.35 0.42 -1.88
C LEU A 86 -4.98 0.67 -0.40
N SER A 87 -5.94 1.01 0.42
CA SER A 87 -5.76 1.17 1.86
C SER A 87 -6.99 0.64 2.59
N GLY A 88 -6.77 -0.11 3.64
CA GLY A 88 -7.81 -0.58 4.55
C GLY A 88 -8.19 0.50 5.56
N GLU A 89 -7.21 0.95 6.35
CA GLU A 89 -7.45 1.90 7.45
C GLU A 89 -6.40 3.00 7.59
N HIS A 90 -5.15 2.81 7.12
CA HIS A 90 -4.07 3.79 7.31
C HIS A 90 -4.16 5.00 6.40
N GLY A 91 -4.90 4.91 5.30
CA GLY A 91 -5.03 5.97 4.31
C GLY A 91 -3.81 6.11 3.40
N ILE A 92 -3.90 7.03 2.47
CA ILE A 92 -2.88 7.22 1.42
C ILE A 92 -1.72 8.09 1.91
N GLY A 93 -2.04 9.17 2.62
CA GLY A 93 -1.06 10.12 3.10
C GLY A 93 -0.14 10.64 1.98
N ASN A 94 1.16 10.56 2.22
CA ASN A 94 2.21 10.90 1.25
C ASN A 94 2.90 9.65 0.67
N GLY A 95 2.90 8.56 1.40
CA GLY A 95 3.67 7.36 1.06
C GLY A 95 3.04 6.49 -0.04
N ARG A 96 1.78 6.72 -0.40
CA ARG A 96 1.03 5.88 -1.36
C ARG A 96 0.48 6.67 -2.55
N LEU A 97 0.90 7.93 -2.72
CA LEU A 97 0.44 8.82 -3.79
C LEU A 97 0.67 8.23 -5.18
N GLU A 98 1.84 7.68 -5.41
CA GLU A 98 2.22 7.13 -6.72
C GLU A 98 1.34 5.95 -7.16
N PHE A 99 0.80 5.19 -6.20
CA PHE A 99 -0.07 4.04 -6.49
C PHE A 99 -1.54 4.45 -6.64
N LEU A 100 -1.94 5.58 -6.06
CA LEU A 100 -3.34 5.98 -5.99
C LEU A 100 -3.94 6.28 -7.38
N GLU A 101 -3.21 7.00 -8.24
CA GLU A 101 -3.72 7.38 -9.56
C GLU A 101 -4.00 6.15 -10.43
N GLU A 102 -3.07 5.19 -10.44
CA GLU A 102 -3.22 3.95 -11.19
C GLU A 102 -4.33 3.07 -10.61
N PHE A 103 -4.42 3.00 -9.28
CA PHE A 103 -5.41 2.19 -8.61
C PHE A 103 -6.83 2.73 -8.79
N ALA A 104 -7.04 4.01 -8.48
CA ALA A 104 -8.37 4.65 -8.43
C ALA A 104 -8.89 5.07 -9.81
N GLY A 105 -8.00 5.42 -10.72
CA GLY A 105 -8.33 5.92 -12.04
C GLY A 105 -8.80 7.39 -12.07
N PRO A 106 -8.86 8.01 -13.25
CA PRO A 106 -8.99 9.46 -13.41
C PRO A 106 -10.29 10.03 -12.85
N ARG A 107 -11.38 9.27 -12.93
CA ARG A 107 -12.69 9.74 -12.43
C ARG A 107 -12.70 9.87 -10.91
N MET A 108 -12.11 8.91 -10.20
CA MET A 108 -12.03 8.95 -8.75
C MET A 108 -11.07 10.03 -8.27
N ILE A 109 -9.94 10.21 -8.96
CA ILE A 109 -8.99 11.29 -8.68
C ILE A 109 -9.65 12.66 -8.85
N ALA A 110 -10.46 12.86 -9.89
CA ALA A 110 -11.21 14.10 -10.08
C ALA A 110 -12.19 14.35 -8.93
N LEU A 111 -12.87 13.30 -8.44
CA LEU A 111 -13.77 13.41 -7.30
C LEU A 111 -13.01 13.77 -6.00
N TYR A 112 -11.87 13.14 -5.73
CA TYR A 112 -11.04 13.50 -4.58
C TYR A 112 -10.58 14.95 -4.63
N LYS A 113 -10.15 15.43 -5.81
CA LYS A 113 -9.78 16.84 -6.02
C LYS A 113 -10.95 17.80 -5.75
N ALA A 114 -12.14 17.46 -6.22
CA ALA A 114 -13.33 18.28 -6.00
C ALA A 114 -13.73 18.34 -4.50
N ILE A 115 -13.68 17.21 -3.80
CA ILE A 115 -13.93 17.15 -2.35
C ILE A 115 -12.91 17.99 -1.59
N LYS A 116 -11.63 17.83 -1.92
CA LYS A 116 -10.57 18.63 -1.27
C LYS A 116 -10.79 20.12 -1.44
N LEU A 117 -11.10 20.58 -2.65
CA LEU A 117 -11.35 22.01 -2.94
C LEU A 117 -12.62 22.53 -2.24
N ALA A 118 -13.63 21.69 -2.03
CA ALA A 118 -14.83 22.08 -1.30
C ALA A 118 -14.56 22.41 0.19
N PHE A 119 -13.55 21.79 0.80
CA PHE A 119 -13.17 22.01 2.20
C PHE A 119 -11.94 22.91 2.38
N ASP A 120 -11.11 23.04 1.37
CA ASP A 120 -9.82 23.75 1.41
C ASP A 120 -9.52 24.40 0.06
N ASP A 121 -10.25 25.47 -0.22
CA ASP A 121 -10.15 26.23 -1.47
C ASP A 121 -8.76 26.85 -1.72
N LYS A 122 -8.03 27.12 -0.63
CA LYS A 122 -6.67 27.67 -0.66
C LYS A 122 -5.56 26.63 -0.70
N LEU A 123 -5.90 25.34 -0.60
CA LEU A 123 -4.96 24.21 -0.59
C LEU A 123 -3.83 24.35 0.45
N ILE A 124 -4.15 24.91 1.62
CA ILE A 124 -3.19 25.14 2.71
C ILE A 124 -3.17 24.01 3.73
N LEU A 125 -4.20 23.15 3.76
CA LEU A 125 -4.29 22.02 4.69
C LEU A 125 -3.62 20.78 4.10
N ASN A 126 -2.59 20.28 4.77
CA ASN A 126 -1.87 19.08 4.37
C ASN A 126 -1.47 19.06 2.87
N PRO A 127 -0.71 20.04 2.40
CA PRO A 127 -0.32 20.11 0.99
C PRO A 127 0.49 18.87 0.60
N GLY A 128 0.24 18.36 -0.62
CA GLY A 128 0.92 17.16 -1.14
C GLY A 128 0.55 15.84 -0.43
N LYS A 129 -0.58 15.78 0.27
CA LYS A 129 -1.13 14.56 0.86
C LYS A 129 -2.34 14.09 0.06
N VAL A 130 -2.44 12.80 -0.17
CA VAL A 130 -3.50 12.10 -0.91
C VAL A 130 -3.56 12.49 -2.39
N ILE A 131 -3.45 13.75 -2.74
CA ILE A 131 -3.56 14.28 -4.10
C ILE A 131 -2.56 15.40 -4.32
N GLU A 132 -1.87 15.36 -5.46
CA GLU A 132 -1.08 16.48 -5.96
C GLU A 132 -1.91 17.32 -6.93
N TYR A 133 -1.85 18.66 -6.77
CA TYR A 133 -2.57 19.60 -7.63
C TYR A 133 -1.70 20.21 -8.73
N ASN A 134 -0.38 20.09 -8.60
CA ASN A 134 0.59 20.79 -9.46
C ASN A 134 1.25 19.86 -10.50
N LYS A 135 0.56 18.79 -10.90
CA LYS A 135 0.96 17.98 -12.04
C LYS A 135 0.01 18.17 -13.19
#